data_b995e584b352045ac5bef7e70e89e345
#
_entry.id   b995e584b352045ac5bef7e70e89e345
#
_cell.length_a   1.000
_cell.length_b   1.000
_cell.length_c   1.000
_cell.angle_alpha   90.00
_cell.angle_beta   90.00
_cell.angle_gamma   90.00
#
_symmetry.space_group_name_H-M   'P 1'
#
loop_
_entity.id
_entity.type
_entity.pdbx_description
1 polymer ?
#
loop_
_entity_poly.entity_id
_entity_poly.type
_entity_poly.pdbx_seq_one_letter_code
_entity_poly.pdbx_strand_id
1 'polypeptide(L)'
;MSVLESYMKDLAELVNLDCGSHNVAGVTKVAEIMKKHFESIGFKAELVDLGPGAGNGMFACNKPDADHYDVLFNAHMDTVFPDGEAAARPLTVKGDRAYGPGCSDCKSGVLAIYYALKAARPEDLERLSIAVALNPDEETGSRASSAWLRGIAAKSSRALVFEATR
;
A
#
# COMPACT_ATOMS: atom_id res chain seq x y z
N MET A 1 15.00 -12.29 -13.40
CA MET A 1 13.59 -12.37 -12.98
C MET A 1 12.84 -11.29 -13.77
N SER A 2 11.74 -11.65 -14.43
CA SER A 2 10.89 -10.67 -15.11
C SER A 2 10.15 -9.77 -14.11
N VAL A 3 9.60 -8.65 -14.58
CA VAL A 3 8.78 -7.77 -13.73
C VAL A 3 7.60 -8.54 -13.14
N LEU A 4 6.94 -9.37 -13.96
CA LEU A 4 5.80 -10.18 -13.51
C LEU A 4 6.19 -11.19 -12.42
N GLU A 5 7.32 -11.89 -12.58
CA GLU A 5 7.80 -12.83 -11.55
C GLU A 5 8.11 -12.13 -10.24
N SER A 6 8.74 -10.95 -10.31
CA SER A 6 9.02 -10.15 -9.11
C SER A 6 7.72 -9.67 -8.46
N TYR A 7 6.78 -9.14 -9.25
CA TYR A 7 5.47 -8.69 -8.76
C TYR A 7 4.70 -9.84 -8.08
N MET A 8 4.66 -11.01 -8.70
CA MET A 8 3.96 -12.18 -8.15
C MET A 8 4.58 -12.70 -6.85
N LYS A 9 5.91 -12.61 -6.73
CA LYS A 9 6.62 -12.94 -5.49
C LYS A 9 6.24 -11.97 -4.37
N ASP A 10 6.28 -10.66 -4.64
CA ASP A 10 5.93 -9.64 -3.65
C ASP A 10 4.44 -9.71 -3.29
N LEU A 11 3.57 -10.01 -4.29
CA LEU A 11 2.14 -10.21 -4.03
C LEU A 11 1.90 -11.43 -3.12
N ALA A 12 2.64 -12.53 -3.32
CA ALA A 12 2.55 -13.70 -2.46
C ALA A 12 2.99 -13.38 -1.02
N GLU A 13 4.04 -12.56 -0.84
CA GLU A 13 4.47 -12.13 0.49
C GLU A 13 3.35 -11.37 1.22
N LEU A 14 2.66 -10.46 0.54
CA LEU A 14 1.57 -9.69 1.16
C LEU A 14 0.29 -10.54 1.36
N VAL A 15 -0.10 -11.35 0.37
CA VAL A 15 -1.35 -12.12 0.42
C VAL A 15 -1.29 -13.22 1.48
N ASN A 16 -0.10 -13.80 1.70
CA ASN A 16 0.10 -14.86 2.69
C ASN A 16 0.28 -14.34 4.14
N LEU A 17 -0.01 -13.05 4.38
CA LEU A 17 -0.07 -12.45 5.70
C LEU A 17 -1.53 -12.20 6.09
N ASP A 18 -1.92 -12.64 7.30
CA ASP A 18 -3.17 -12.22 7.89
C ASP A 18 -3.08 -10.73 8.28
N CYS A 19 -3.93 -9.91 7.70
CA CYS A 19 -3.97 -8.47 7.91
C CYS A 19 -5.41 -7.93 7.86
N GLY A 20 -6.36 -8.65 8.49
CA GLY A 20 -7.68 -8.09 8.73
C GLY A 20 -7.57 -6.78 9.52
N SER A 21 -8.51 -5.83 9.33
CA SER A 21 -8.43 -4.48 9.92
C SER A 21 -8.20 -4.48 11.44
N HIS A 22 -8.67 -5.52 12.14
CA HIS A 22 -8.47 -5.68 13.59
C HIS A 22 -7.16 -6.37 13.98
N ASN A 23 -6.43 -6.93 13.02
CA ASN A 23 -5.10 -7.49 13.23
C ASN A 23 -4.03 -6.41 13.10
N VAL A 24 -3.90 -5.59 14.15
CA VAL A 24 -2.95 -4.46 14.23
C VAL A 24 -1.52 -4.88 13.84
N ALA A 25 -1.08 -6.03 14.33
CA ALA A 25 0.28 -6.54 14.06
C ALA A 25 0.44 -6.94 12.59
N GLY A 26 -0.56 -7.62 12.02
CA GLY A 26 -0.54 -8.06 10.62
C GLY A 26 -0.55 -6.88 9.64
N VAL A 27 -1.42 -5.89 9.87
CA VAL A 27 -1.45 -4.68 9.03
C VAL A 27 -0.16 -3.88 9.16
N THR A 28 0.37 -3.71 10.38
CA THR A 28 1.66 -3.06 10.61
C THR A 28 2.79 -3.80 9.88
N LYS A 29 2.74 -5.14 9.83
CA LYS A 29 3.72 -5.94 9.08
C LYS A 29 3.71 -5.66 7.59
N VAL A 30 2.52 -5.51 6.99
CA VAL A 30 2.37 -5.07 5.58
C VAL A 30 2.99 -3.69 5.39
N ALA A 31 2.70 -2.74 6.29
CA ALA A 31 3.28 -1.39 6.26
C ALA A 31 4.82 -1.40 6.32
N GLU A 32 5.42 -2.25 7.16
CA GLU A 32 6.87 -2.43 7.26
C GLU A 32 7.50 -2.96 5.96
N ILE A 33 6.83 -3.92 5.31
CA ILE A 33 7.28 -4.48 4.03
C ILE A 33 7.23 -3.39 2.96
N MET A 34 6.12 -2.67 2.86
CA MET A 34 5.96 -1.62 1.87
C MET A 34 6.89 -0.43 2.12
N LYS A 35 7.15 -0.06 3.37
CA LYS A 35 8.17 0.93 3.71
C LYS A 35 9.52 0.56 3.09
N LYS A 36 10.00 -0.68 3.27
CA LYS A 36 11.26 -1.14 2.68
C LYS A 36 11.25 -1.10 1.16
N HIS A 37 10.12 -1.46 0.54
CA HIS A 37 9.97 -1.38 -0.91
C HIS A 37 10.13 0.06 -1.41
N PHE A 38 9.45 1.04 -0.82
CA PHE A 38 9.58 2.44 -1.23
C PHE A 38 10.97 3.02 -0.94
N GLU A 39 11.59 2.66 0.19
CA GLU A 39 12.99 3.03 0.46
C GLU A 39 13.95 2.47 -0.61
N SER A 40 13.71 1.26 -1.11
CA SER A 40 14.55 0.63 -2.14
C SER A 40 14.56 1.36 -3.49
N ILE A 41 13.58 2.21 -3.73
CA ILE A 41 13.47 3.05 -4.95
C ILE A 41 13.74 4.54 -4.66
N GLY A 42 14.34 4.85 -3.51
CA GLY A 42 14.80 6.19 -3.17
C GLY A 42 13.76 7.12 -2.55
N PHE A 43 12.57 6.63 -2.19
CA PHE A 43 11.60 7.40 -1.44
C PHE A 43 11.98 7.44 0.04
N LYS A 44 11.76 8.58 0.69
CA LYS A 44 11.74 8.63 2.15
C LYS A 44 10.43 8.03 2.62
N ALA A 45 10.49 6.98 3.44
CA ALA A 45 9.29 6.30 3.92
C ALA A 45 9.27 6.16 5.44
N GLU A 46 8.08 6.27 6.03
CA GLU A 46 7.88 6.16 7.48
C GLU A 46 6.59 5.40 7.80
N LEU A 47 6.57 4.81 9.00
CA LEU A 47 5.36 4.27 9.59
C LEU A 47 4.66 5.38 10.38
N VAL A 48 3.34 5.45 10.25
CA VAL A 48 2.52 6.46 10.91
C VAL A 48 1.65 5.76 11.95
N ASP A 49 1.86 6.09 13.22
CA ASP A 49 1.00 5.64 14.31
C ASP A 49 -0.34 6.40 14.23
N LEU A 50 -1.41 5.66 14.02
CA LEU A 50 -2.77 6.19 13.88
C LEU A 50 -3.63 5.92 15.14
N GLY A 51 -2.97 5.53 16.23
CA GLY A 51 -3.59 5.33 17.52
C GLY A 51 -3.98 3.87 17.82
N PRO A 52 -4.46 3.63 19.02
CA PRO A 52 -4.77 2.27 19.46
C PRO A 52 -5.92 1.66 18.65
N GLY A 53 -5.74 0.41 18.26
CA GLY A 53 -6.77 -0.36 17.55
C GLY A 53 -6.67 -0.30 16.01
N ALA A 54 -5.74 0.48 15.47
CA ALA A 54 -5.40 0.45 14.05
C ALA A 54 -3.93 -0.01 13.86
N GLY A 55 -3.64 -0.70 12.76
CA GLY A 55 -2.26 -0.90 12.33
C GLY A 55 -1.60 0.41 11.94
N ASN A 56 -0.28 0.41 11.80
CA ASN A 56 0.41 1.60 11.31
C ASN A 56 0.03 1.89 9.84
N GLY A 57 -0.20 3.17 9.53
CA GLY A 57 -0.15 3.66 8.16
C GLY A 57 1.28 3.66 7.62
N MET A 58 1.44 3.69 6.31
CA MET A 58 2.74 3.91 5.66
C MET A 58 2.67 5.16 4.78
N PHE A 59 3.56 6.10 5.04
CA PHE A 59 3.74 7.29 4.19
C PHE A 59 5.08 7.22 3.48
N ALA A 60 5.12 7.59 2.20
CA ALA A 60 6.37 7.76 1.48
C ALA A 60 6.30 8.95 0.54
N CYS A 61 7.44 9.61 0.31
CA CYS A 61 7.56 10.70 -0.65
C CYS A 61 8.94 10.73 -1.30
N ASN A 62 9.01 11.22 -2.53
CA ASN A 62 10.29 11.38 -3.25
C ASN A 62 10.98 12.72 -2.93
N LYS A 63 10.23 13.70 -2.44
CA LYS A 63 10.74 15.03 -2.04
C LYS A 63 10.32 15.34 -0.60
N PRO A 64 11.13 14.96 0.40
CA PRO A 64 10.73 15.07 1.81
C PRO A 64 10.54 16.51 2.31
N ASP A 65 11.18 17.47 1.65
CA ASP A 65 11.11 18.90 2.01
C ASP A 65 10.03 19.67 1.23
N ALA A 66 9.19 18.97 0.46
CA ALA A 66 8.13 19.60 -0.30
C ALA A 66 6.94 19.97 0.60
N ASP A 67 6.46 21.21 0.48
CA ASP A 67 5.25 21.69 1.15
C ASP A 67 3.97 21.24 0.45
N HIS A 68 4.09 20.80 -0.81
CA HIS A 68 2.98 20.41 -1.68
C HIS A 68 3.36 19.24 -2.59
N TYR A 69 2.40 18.36 -2.87
CA TYR A 69 2.56 17.21 -3.76
C TYR A 69 1.76 17.41 -5.06
N ASP A 70 2.38 17.12 -6.20
CA ASP A 70 1.69 17.11 -7.50
C ASP A 70 0.67 15.98 -7.56
N VAL A 71 1.00 14.85 -6.94
CA VAL A 71 0.13 13.67 -6.88
C VAL A 71 0.30 12.90 -5.56
N LEU A 72 -0.83 12.49 -5.00
CA LEU A 72 -0.95 11.51 -3.93
C LEU A 72 -1.43 10.18 -4.53
N PHE A 73 -0.69 9.10 -4.29
CA PHE A 73 -1.15 7.73 -4.53
C PHE A 73 -1.66 7.14 -3.22
N ASN A 74 -2.85 6.56 -3.25
CA ASN A 74 -3.46 5.94 -2.08
C ASN A 74 -3.96 4.52 -2.40
N ALA A 75 -3.80 3.62 -1.45
CA ALA A 75 -4.39 2.29 -1.39
C ALA A 75 -4.48 1.87 0.08
N HIS A 76 -5.24 0.82 0.40
CA HIS A 76 -5.29 0.28 1.74
C HIS A 76 -4.54 -1.05 1.89
N MET A 77 -4.16 -1.39 3.11
CA MET A 77 -3.35 -2.57 3.42
C MET A 77 -4.14 -3.65 4.15
N ASP A 78 -5.24 -3.28 4.80
CA ASP A 78 -6.10 -4.18 5.54
C ASP A 78 -7.03 -4.99 4.64
N THR A 79 -7.69 -5.96 5.21
CA THR A 79 -8.66 -6.83 4.55
C THR A 79 -9.83 -7.14 5.50
N VAL A 80 -10.95 -7.62 4.94
CA VAL A 80 -12.10 -8.12 5.70
C VAL A 80 -11.88 -9.50 6.33
N PHE A 81 -10.77 -10.17 6.04
CA PHE A 81 -10.59 -11.57 6.40
C PHE A 81 -10.07 -11.75 7.83
N PRO A 82 -10.57 -12.77 8.55
CA PRO A 82 -10.08 -13.11 9.89
C PRO A 82 -8.68 -13.76 9.84
N ASP A 83 -8.04 -13.82 11.01
CA ASP A 83 -6.76 -14.53 11.15
C ASP A 83 -6.90 -16.02 10.81
N GLY A 84 -5.87 -16.59 10.19
CA GLY A 84 -5.83 -17.94 9.67
C GLY A 84 -6.26 -18.08 8.21
N GLU A 85 -6.89 -17.06 7.63
CA GLU A 85 -7.39 -17.11 6.27
C GLU A 85 -6.25 -17.14 5.24
N ALA A 86 -5.16 -16.43 5.50
CA ALA A 86 -3.97 -16.46 4.63
C ALA A 86 -3.35 -17.85 4.55
N ALA A 87 -3.34 -18.60 5.66
CA ALA A 87 -2.88 -19.99 5.69
C ALA A 87 -3.86 -20.96 5.03
N ALA A 88 -5.17 -20.72 5.20
CA ALA A 88 -6.22 -21.56 4.60
C ALA A 88 -6.33 -21.39 3.08
N ARG A 89 -6.09 -20.19 2.58
CA ARG A 89 -6.19 -19.81 1.16
C ARG A 89 -4.96 -19.01 0.70
N PRO A 90 -3.74 -19.59 0.75
CA PRO A 90 -2.54 -18.90 0.30
C PRO A 90 -2.64 -18.51 -1.17
N LEU A 91 -1.83 -17.53 -1.58
CA LEU A 91 -1.82 -17.11 -2.98
C LEU A 91 -1.64 -18.32 -3.91
N THR A 92 -2.58 -18.49 -4.81
CA THR A 92 -2.53 -19.53 -5.86
C THR A 92 -2.75 -18.89 -7.23
N VAL A 93 -2.08 -19.43 -8.24
CA VAL A 93 -2.25 -19.00 -9.64
C VAL A 93 -2.89 -20.13 -10.43
N LYS A 94 -3.98 -19.82 -11.16
CA LYS A 94 -4.67 -20.76 -12.04
C LYS A 94 -4.89 -20.07 -13.40
N GLY A 95 -4.15 -20.50 -14.40
CA GLY A 95 -4.15 -19.87 -15.72
C GLY A 95 -3.63 -18.42 -15.63
N ASP A 96 -4.44 -17.47 -15.99
CA ASP A 96 -4.17 -16.03 -16.00
C ASP A 96 -4.65 -15.29 -14.73
N ARG A 97 -5.10 -16.03 -13.71
CA ARG A 97 -5.69 -15.45 -12.50
C ARG A 97 -4.94 -15.86 -11.24
N ALA A 98 -4.79 -14.90 -10.32
CA ALA A 98 -4.28 -15.09 -8.97
C ALA A 98 -5.44 -15.03 -7.96
N TYR A 99 -5.38 -15.90 -6.95
CA TYR A 99 -6.40 -16.04 -5.90
C TYR A 99 -5.75 -16.01 -4.53
N GLY A 100 -6.37 -15.32 -3.58
CA GLY A 100 -5.94 -15.25 -2.19
C GLY A 100 -6.62 -14.09 -1.45
N PRO A 101 -6.59 -14.04 -0.11
CA PRO A 101 -7.23 -12.98 0.67
C PRO A 101 -6.59 -11.62 0.40
N GLY A 102 -7.42 -10.64 0.04
CA GLY A 102 -6.95 -9.30 -0.30
C GLY A 102 -6.14 -9.21 -1.60
N CYS A 103 -6.11 -10.26 -2.44
CA CYS A 103 -5.34 -10.27 -3.69
C CYS A 103 -5.78 -9.14 -4.63
N SER A 104 -7.08 -8.94 -4.81
CA SER A 104 -7.65 -7.85 -5.61
C SER A 104 -7.88 -6.60 -4.75
N ASP A 105 -8.42 -6.77 -3.57
CA ASP A 105 -8.82 -5.74 -2.64
C ASP A 105 -7.94 -5.78 -1.38
N CYS A 106 -6.88 -4.95 -1.19
CA CYS A 106 -6.39 -4.10 -2.27
C CYS A 106 -4.87 -4.27 -2.45
N LYS A 107 -4.30 -5.47 -2.07
CA LYS A 107 -2.84 -5.72 -2.08
C LYS A 107 -2.23 -5.59 -3.49
N SER A 108 -2.99 -5.94 -4.54
CA SER A 108 -2.54 -5.69 -5.91
C SER A 108 -2.44 -4.20 -6.23
N GLY A 109 -3.37 -3.38 -5.72
CA GLY A 109 -3.32 -1.93 -5.85
C GLY A 109 -2.12 -1.32 -5.15
N VAL A 110 -1.83 -1.77 -3.93
CA VAL A 110 -0.62 -1.37 -3.17
C VAL A 110 0.65 -1.63 -3.98
N LEU A 111 0.80 -2.83 -4.53
CA LEU A 111 1.97 -3.18 -5.35
C LEU A 111 1.96 -2.49 -6.71
N ALA A 112 0.80 -2.21 -7.31
CA ALA A 112 0.72 -1.46 -8.56
C ALA A 112 1.32 -0.06 -8.42
N ILE A 113 1.08 0.63 -7.31
CA ILE A 113 1.73 1.92 -7.00
C ILE A 113 3.25 1.76 -6.96
N TYR A 114 3.75 0.79 -6.19
CA TYR A 114 5.20 0.56 -6.07
C TYR A 114 5.85 0.25 -7.41
N TYR A 115 5.29 -0.69 -8.17
CA TYR A 115 5.87 -1.09 -9.46
C TYR A 115 5.76 -0.01 -10.53
N ALA A 116 4.71 0.81 -10.52
CA ALA A 116 4.59 1.97 -11.39
C ALA A 116 5.69 3.01 -11.11
N LEU A 117 5.92 3.33 -9.84
CA LEU A 117 6.96 4.28 -9.44
C LEU A 117 8.37 3.71 -9.66
N LYS A 118 8.58 2.42 -9.43
CA LYS A 118 9.83 1.72 -9.72
C LYS A 118 10.18 1.72 -11.22
N ALA A 119 9.18 1.68 -12.10
CA ALA A 119 9.34 1.71 -13.55
C ALA A 119 9.30 3.12 -14.14
N ALA A 120 9.01 4.14 -13.33
CA ALA A 120 8.96 5.52 -13.79
C ALA A 120 10.36 6.00 -14.22
N ARG A 121 10.40 6.87 -15.22
CA ARG A 121 11.66 7.46 -15.67
C ARG A 121 12.21 8.40 -14.59
N PRO A 122 13.52 8.42 -14.36
CA PRO A 122 14.14 9.30 -13.37
C PRO A 122 13.75 10.78 -13.54
N GLU A 123 13.72 11.27 -14.78
CA GLU A 123 13.36 12.64 -15.10
C GLU A 123 11.91 13.00 -14.73
N ASP A 124 10.98 12.04 -14.77
CA ASP A 124 9.59 12.28 -14.34
C ASP A 124 9.51 12.34 -12.79
N LEU A 125 10.26 11.49 -12.10
CA LEU A 125 10.37 11.54 -10.63
C LEU A 125 11.05 12.82 -10.13
N GLU A 126 12.05 13.35 -10.87
CA GLU A 126 12.70 14.62 -10.55
C GLU A 126 11.75 15.82 -10.73
N ARG A 127 10.89 15.77 -11.74
CA ARG A 127 9.94 16.87 -12.04
C ARG A 127 8.78 16.93 -11.07
N LEU A 128 8.26 15.78 -10.62
CA LEU A 128 7.06 15.68 -9.80
C LEU A 128 7.40 15.55 -8.32
N SER A 129 6.59 16.16 -7.49
CA SER A 129 6.53 15.89 -6.04
C SER A 129 5.44 14.87 -5.79
N ILE A 130 5.82 13.69 -5.32
CA ILE A 130 4.96 12.51 -5.21
C ILE A 130 4.84 12.09 -3.75
N ALA A 131 3.61 11.92 -3.28
CA ALA A 131 3.29 11.28 -2.01
C ALA A 131 2.61 9.93 -2.24
N VAL A 132 2.87 8.98 -1.35
CA VAL A 132 2.17 7.70 -1.25
C VAL A 132 1.66 7.56 0.17
N ALA A 133 0.38 7.26 0.33
CA ALA A 133 -0.23 6.98 1.63
C ALA A 133 -0.96 5.63 1.56
N LEU A 134 -0.51 4.66 2.36
CA LEU A 134 -1.16 3.38 2.50
C LEU A 134 -1.84 3.33 3.87
N ASN A 135 -3.17 3.24 3.88
CA ASN A 135 -3.95 3.25 5.12
C ASN A 135 -4.27 1.84 5.63
N PRO A 136 -4.44 1.69 6.95
CA PRO A 136 -4.54 0.38 7.59
C PRO A 136 -5.97 -0.07 7.92
N ASP A 137 -7.01 0.74 7.61
CA ASP A 137 -8.35 0.59 8.19
C ASP A 137 -9.50 0.97 7.24
N GLU A 138 -9.30 0.76 5.93
CA GLU A 138 -10.30 1.09 4.91
C GLU A 138 -11.58 0.29 5.11
N GLU A 139 -11.45 -1.03 5.31
CA GLU A 139 -12.55 -1.99 5.44
C GLU A 139 -13.45 -1.74 6.67
N THR A 140 -12.99 -0.89 7.58
CA THR A 140 -13.77 -0.41 8.73
C THR A 140 -14.18 1.06 8.62
N GLY A 141 -14.03 1.65 7.42
CA GLY A 141 -14.43 3.01 7.09
C GLY A 141 -13.39 4.07 7.42
N SER A 142 -12.11 3.73 7.41
CA SER A 142 -10.95 4.65 7.57
C SER A 142 -11.05 5.55 8.81
N ARG A 143 -11.56 5.03 9.92
CA ARG A 143 -11.87 5.84 11.11
C ARG A 143 -10.61 6.43 11.73
N ALA A 144 -9.53 5.67 11.79
CA ALA A 144 -8.24 6.11 12.32
C ALA A 144 -7.47 6.93 11.30
N SER A 145 -7.46 6.51 10.03
CA SER A 145 -6.63 7.13 8.97
C SER A 145 -7.24 8.37 8.32
N SER A 146 -8.55 8.60 8.43
CA SER A 146 -9.27 9.64 7.67
C SER A 146 -8.71 11.05 7.87
N ALA A 147 -8.39 11.43 9.11
CA ALA A 147 -7.83 12.77 9.38
C ALA A 147 -6.43 12.93 8.78
N TRP A 148 -5.59 11.89 8.88
CA TRP A 148 -4.26 11.83 8.31
C TRP A 148 -4.29 11.93 6.77
N LEU A 149 -5.13 11.10 6.12
CA LEU A 149 -5.29 11.11 4.65
C LEU A 149 -5.78 12.48 4.15
N ARG A 150 -6.76 13.10 4.83
CA ARG A 150 -7.24 14.44 4.48
C ARG A 150 -6.14 15.48 4.60
N GLY A 151 -5.26 15.37 5.60
CA GLY A 151 -4.12 16.27 5.79
C GLY A 151 -3.14 16.20 4.62
N ILE A 152 -2.86 15.01 4.08
CA ILE A 152 -2.01 14.81 2.91
C ILE A 152 -2.72 15.28 1.64
N ALA A 153 -3.99 14.91 1.46
CA ALA A 153 -4.79 15.28 0.30
C ALA A 153 -4.94 16.81 0.16
N ALA A 154 -5.08 17.53 1.28
CA ALA A 154 -5.13 19.00 1.28
C ALA A 154 -3.83 19.66 0.77
N LYS A 155 -2.72 18.92 0.82
CA LYS A 155 -1.41 19.37 0.28
C LYS A 155 -1.11 18.77 -1.09
N SER A 156 -2.08 18.17 -1.75
CA SER A 156 -1.88 17.46 -3.02
C SER A 156 -2.77 18.05 -4.12
N SER A 157 -2.22 18.22 -5.32
CA SER A 157 -2.99 18.70 -6.48
C SER A 157 -3.97 17.66 -7.00
N ARG A 158 -3.63 16.38 -6.91
CA ARG A 158 -4.41 15.23 -7.37
C ARG A 158 -4.24 14.07 -6.42
N ALA A 159 -5.27 13.23 -6.31
CA ALA A 159 -5.19 11.95 -5.64
C ALA A 159 -5.63 10.83 -6.62
N LEU A 160 -4.86 9.75 -6.65
CA LEU A 160 -5.16 8.53 -7.37
C LEU A 160 -5.34 7.41 -6.35
N VAL A 161 -6.54 6.86 -6.27
CA VAL A 161 -6.89 5.79 -5.34
C VAL A 161 -6.90 4.47 -6.12
N PHE A 162 -6.11 3.51 -5.63
CA PHE A 162 -5.93 2.21 -6.27
C PHE A 162 -6.81 1.19 -5.56
N GLU A 163 -8.04 1.10 -6.03
CA GLU A 163 -9.05 0.18 -5.54
C GLU A 163 -9.40 -0.90 -6.56
N ALA A 164 -9.97 -2.00 -6.07
CA ALA A 164 -10.51 -3.03 -6.93
C ALA A 164 -11.71 -2.50 -7.73
N THR A 165 -11.70 -2.70 -9.05
CA THR A 165 -12.87 -2.46 -9.89
C THR A 165 -13.73 -3.72 -9.91
N ARG A 166 -15.03 -3.55 -9.77
CA ARG A 166 -16.03 -4.63 -9.91
C ARG A 166 -16.47 -4.78 -11.35
#